data_ebc6053eb1d411f5d39823a677d78746
#
_entry.id   ebc6053eb1d411f5d39823a677d78746
#
_cell.length_a   1.000
_cell.length_b   1.000
_cell.length_c   1.000
_cell.angle_alpha   90.00
_cell.angle_beta   90.00
_cell.angle_gamma   90.00
#
_symmetry.space_group_name_H-M   'P 1'
#
loop_
_entity.id
_entity.type
_entity.pdbx_description
1 polymer ?
#
loop_
_entity_poly.entity_id
_entity_poly.type
_entity_poly.pdbx_seq_one_letter_code
_entity_poly.pdbx_strand_id
1 'polypeptide(L)'
;VDGQVRGSLSDINPEDIESMEVLKDAGATAIYGARANNGVILVTTKRGKEGKGEVSVKAKVGINYYNNPYEFMNAGDYIYWMRTAYQRSGQIYKDSKGNWVGTADMNSLNNATPYGTGNLYFDPSTGAVLDGNKDVRAVWSTMKYTDDLAFLLKQGWQTMTDPVYGDQIIYKNTDPASFNLHTPSLSQDYNISISGGNDKGNYYAGIGYNNTDGTATGNWYKRLTFTFNADYKIKPWLTSSSSFNFADATWYGLSPGSRGEVEYFNRMLSLPPTFRGYNADGEMLLGPNSSDGNQSFNLSKFKRDNNTDKFTMVQSFDIKLMKGLNLKLTANWYFDEAKYEAFNQDYLSSPNNMNTSRSTSAEFDRTLNQTYNAVLNYDYQITKDHYLAAMLGFEYYDAYQKGFNASGSGAPTDDFGDLQFT
;
A
#
# COMPACT_ATOMS: atom_id res chain seq x y z
N VAL A 1 13.35 19.79 1.29
CA VAL A 1 12.47 20.56 0.40
C VAL A 1 12.55 22.03 0.82
N ASP A 2 12.93 22.92 -0.07
CA ASP A 2 13.07 24.38 0.17
C ASP A 2 13.85 24.74 1.45
N GLY A 3 14.85 23.95 1.79
CA GLY A 3 15.67 24.08 3.01
C GLY A 3 15.12 23.37 4.25
N GLN A 4 13.91 22.82 4.20
CA GLN A 4 13.35 22.01 5.30
C GLN A 4 13.80 20.57 5.20
N VAL A 5 14.35 20.01 6.30
CA VAL A 5 14.72 18.60 6.42
C VAL A 5 13.49 17.77 6.73
N ARG A 6 13.28 16.68 5.96
CA ARG A 6 12.17 15.74 6.15
C ARG A 6 12.56 14.32 5.74
N GLY A 7 11.87 13.32 6.26
CA GLY A 7 12.15 11.90 5.98
C GLY A 7 11.45 11.35 4.73
N SER A 8 10.50 12.07 4.14
CA SER A 8 9.69 11.61 3.00
C SER A 8 9.36 12.73 2.04
N LEU A 9 9.11 12.38 0.78
CA LEU A 9 8.60 13.27 -0.28
C LEU A 9 7.14 12.93 -0.67
N SER A 10 6.50 12.01 0.04
CA SER A 10 5.14 11.55 -0.30
C SER A 10 4.07 12.64 -0.23
N ASP A 11 4.34 13.70 0.51
CA ASP A 11 3.48 14.87 0.69
C ASP A 11 3.68 15.96 -0.36
N ILE A 12 4.74 15.86 -1.18
CA ILE A 12 4.99 16.86 -2.22
C ILE A 12 4.33 16.43 -3.53
N ASN A 13 3.58 17.37 -4.12
CA ASN A 13 3.03 17.15 -5.45
C ASN A 13 4.17 17.25 -6.50
N PRO A 14 4.40 16.21 -7.31
CA PRO A 14 5.44 16.26 -8.34
C PRO A 14 5.27 17.43 -9.34
N GLU A 15 4.04 17.88 -9.57
CA GLU A 15 3.75 19.00 -10.46
C GLU A 15 4.18 20.36 -9.90
N ASP A 16 4.43 20.46 -8.58
CA ASP A 16 4.93 21.66 -7.91
C ASP A 16 6.46 21.69 -7.80
N ILE A 17 7.17 20.65 -8.25
CA ILE A 17 8.63 20.58 -8.20
C ILE A 17 9.23 21.34 -9.39
N GLU A 18 10.16 22.24 -9.12
CA GLU A 18 10.98 22.92 -10.15
C GLU A 18 12.23 22.11 -10.45
N SER A 19 12.95 21.64 -9.41
CA SER A 19 14.16 20.83 -9.56
C SER A 19 14.34 19.81 -8.43
N MET A 20 15.02 18.72 -8.77
CA MET A 20 15.44 17.70 -7.81
C MET A 20 16.91 17.36 -8.08
N GLU A 21 17.74 17.49 -7.06
CA GLU A 21 19.17 17.20 -7.11
C GLU A 21 19.51 16.13 -6.08
N VAL A 22 20.30 15.14 -6.48
CA VAL A 22 20.72 14.04 -5.58
C VAL A 22 22.21 14.19 -5.30
N LEU A 23 22.55 14.51 -4.04
CA LEU A 23 23.90 14.61 -3.56
C LEU A 23 24.33 13.27 -2.96
N LYS A 24 25.28 12.60 -3.60
CA LYS A 24 25.84 11.30 -3.17
C LYS A 24 27.30 11.41 -2.70
N ASP A 25 27.97 12.50 -3.05
CA ASP A 25 29.35 12.72 -2.71
C ASP A 25 29.51 13.25 -1.27
N ALA A 26 30.46 12.69 -0.54
CA ALA A 26 30.73 13.05 0.87
C ALA A 26 31.08 14.56 1.01
N GLY A 27 31.76 15.15 0.04
CA GLY A 27 32.07 16.58 0.05
C GLY A 27 30.82 17.45 -0.06
N ALA A 28 29.90 17.09 -0.96
CA ALA A 28 28.64 17.80 -1.14
C ALA A 28 27.65 17.61 0.04
N THR A 29 27.70 16.45 0.71
CA THR A 29 26.81 16.13 1.83
C THR A 29 27.34 16.58 3.19
N ALA A 30 28.61 16.94 3.29
CA ALA A 30 29.28 17.32 4.55
C ALA A 30 28.56 18.49 5.27
N ILE A 31 28.00 19.45 4.52
CA ILE A 31 27.27 20.59 5.08
C ILE A 31 25.96 20.20 5.79
N TYR A 32 25.43 18.99 5.53
CA TYR A 32 24.21 18.47 6.15
C TYR A 32 24.51 17.57 7.38
N GLY A 33 25.80 17.39 7.74
CA GLY A 33 26.27 16.64 8.91
C GLY A 33 25.88 15.16 8.88
N ALA A 34 25.76 14.55 10.07
CA ALA A 34 25.49 13.11 10.22
C ALA A 34 24.18 12.64 9.58
N ARG A 35 23.21 13.52 9.38
CA ARG A 35 21.93 13.20 8.71
C ARG A 35 22.07 12.88 7.22
N ALA A 36 23.22 13.21 6.61
CA ALA A 36 23.49 13.02 5.19
C ALA A 36 24.29 11.75 4.86
N ASN A 37 24.45 10.84 5.82
CA ASN A 37 25.25 9.61 5.66
C ASN A 37 24.80 8.74 4.46
N ASN A 38 23.51 8.76 4.11
CA ASN A 38 22.95 8.01 2.99
C ASN A 38 22.72 8.88 1.73
N GLY A 39 23.31 10.08 1.68
CA GLY A 39 23.07 11.09 0.64
C GLY A 39 21.96 12.07 1.01
N VAL A 40 21.77 13.07 0.16
CA VAL A 40 20.76 14.12 0.31
C VAL A 40 20.03 14.32 -1.01
N ILE A 41 18.71 14.43 -0.95
CA ILE A 41 17.87 14.84 -2.07
C ILE A 41 17.42 16.27 -1.82
N LEU A 42 17.90 17.21 -2.63
CA LEU A 42 17.47 18.60 -2.62
C LEU A 42 16.27 18.74 -3.54
N VAL A 43 15.17 19.22 -3.01
CA VAL A 43 13.96 19.50 -3.79
C VAL A 43 13.65 20.98 -3.68
N THR A 44 13.51 21.64 -4.84
CA THR A 44 13.08 23.04 -4.94
C THR A 44 11.69 23.09 -5.55
N THR A 45 10.75 23.73 -4.87
CA THR A 45 9.40 23.93 -5.39
C THR A 45 9.31 25.13 -6.31
N LYS A 46 8.34 25.12 -7.23
CA LYS A 46 8.10 26.18 -8.21
C LYS A 46 7.84 27.51 -7.53
N ARG A 47 8.41 28.58 -8.11
CA ARG A 47 8.17 29.97 -7.73
C ARG A 47 7.65 30.75 -8.92
N GLY A 48 6.97 31.85 -8.66
CA GLY A 48 6.57 32.77 -9.72
C GLY A 48 7.77 33.44 -10.37
N LYS A 49 7.59 33.84 -11.62
CA LYS A 49 8.57 34.62 -12.38
C LYS A 49 7.98 35.98 -12.71
N GLU A 50 8.84 36.97 -12.90
CA GLU A 50 8.39 38.29 -13.39
C GLU A 50 7.76 38.14 -14.77
N GLY A 51 6.55 38.71 -14.96
CA GLY A 51 5.82 38.63 -16.21
C GLY A 51 4.32 38.52 -16.03
N LYS A 52 3.61 38.19 -17.10
CA LYS A 52 2.16 37.97 -17.06
C LYS A 52 1.84 36.76 -16.24
N GLY A 53 0.71 36.85 -15.50
CA GLY A 53 0.20 35.69 -14.78
C GLY A 53 -0.11 34.51 -15.72
N GLU A 54 0.28 33.33 -15.29
CA GLU A 54 0.06 32.06 -16.01
C GLU A 54 -0.87 31.16 -15.17
N VAL A 55 -1.82 30.52 -15.83
CA VAL A 55 -2.69 29.48 -15.24
C VAL A 55 -2.40 28.17 -15.95
N SER A 56 -2.05 27.15 -15.21
CA SER A 56 -1.84 25.78 -15.71
C SER A 56 -2.88 24.84 -15.13
N VAL A 57 -3.52 24.06 -16.01
CA VAL A 57 -4.45 23.00 -15.61
C VAL A 57 -3.96 21.71 -16.24
N LYS A 58 -3.75 20.69 -15.42
CA LYS A 58 -3.34 19.36 -15.87
C LYS A 58 -4.28 18.31 -15.30
N ALA A 59 -4.68 17.38 -16.15
CA ALA A 59 -5.45 16.19 -15.77
C ALA A 59 -4.77 14.97 -16.38
N LYS A 60 -4.52 13.96 -15.56
CA LYS A 60 -3.97 12.67 -15.99
C LYS A 60 -4.90 11.58 -15.52
N VAL A 61 -5.22 10.64 -16.40
CA VAL A 61 -5.98 9.44 -16.11
C VAL A 61 -5.14 8.25 -16.55
N GLY A 62 -4.84 7.37 -15.63
CA GLY A 62 -4.09 6.14 -15.88
C GLY A 62 -4.97 4.92 -15.67
N ILE A 63 -4.76 3.91 -16.50
CA ILE A 63 -5.37 2.59 -16.36
C ILE A 63 -4.26 1.62 -16.01
N ASN A 64 -4.36 0.98 -14.84
CA ASN A 64 -3.32 0.10 -14.33
C ASN A 64 -3.77 -1.35 -14.49
N TYR A 65 -2.88 -2.18 -15.00
CA TYR A 65 -3.08 -3.61 -15.16
C TYR A 65 -2.10 -4.38 -14.30
N TYR A 66 -2.59 -5.42 -13.65
CA TYR A 66 -1.69 -6.40 -13.04
C TYR A 66 -1.05 -7.24 -14.15
N ASN A 67 0.26 -7.32 -14.14
CA ASN A 67 1.02 -8.18 -15.04
C ASN A 67 1.69 -9.29 -14.24
N ASN A 68 1.21 -10.54 -14.42
CA ASN A 68 1.87 -11.71 -13.87
C ASN A 68 2.80 -12.29 -14.94
N PRO A 69 4.11 -12.29 -14.72
CA PRO A 69 5.07 -12.84 -15.69
C PRO A 69 5.12 -14.38 -15.69
N TYR A 70 4.39 -15.04 -14.78
CA TYR A 70 4.40 -16.49 -14.63
C TYR A 70 3.08 -17.10 -15.08
N GLU A 71 3.15 -18.23 -15.76
CA GLU A 71 2.02 -19.11 -16.00
C GLU A 71 1.89 -20.11 -14.85
N PHE A 72 0.71 -20.22 -14.27
CA PHE A 72 0.43 -21.22 -13.25
C PHE A 72 -0.21 -22.46 -13.85
N MET A 73 -0.01 -23.60 -13.20
CA MET A 73 -0.68 -24.83 -13.59
C MET A 73 -2.20 -24.66 -13.51
N ASN A 74 -2.90 -25.22 -14.49
CA ASN A 74 -4.35 -25.41 -14.38
C ASN A 74 -4.67 -26.53 -13.35
N ALA A 75 -5.93 -26.64 -12.97
CA ALA A 75 -6.36 -27.61 -11.95
C ALA A 75 -6.09 -29.07 -12.34
N GLY A 76 -6.24 -29.43 -13.63
CA GLY A 76 -5.98 -30.78 -14.12
C GLY A 76 -4.50 -31.17 -13.98
N ASP A 77 -3.59 -30.32 -14.43
CA ASP A 77 -2.15 -30.52 -14.30
C ASP A 77 -1.72 -30.52 -12.83
N TYR A 78 -2.27 -29.60 -12.02
CA TYR A 78 -2.01 -29.55 -10.58
C TYR A 78 -2.40 -30.86 -9.88
N ILE A 79 -3.60 -31.37 -10.12
CA ILE A 79 -4.06 -32.66 -9.57
C ILE A 79 -3.16 -33.79 -10.02
N TYR A 80 -2.85 -33.87 -11.33
CA TYR A 80 -2.00 -34.92 -11.88
C TYR A 80 -0.63 -34.94 -11.23
N TRP A 81 0.05 -33.81 -11.18
CA TRP A 81 1.41 -33.76 -10.64
C TRP A 81 1.46 -33.97 -9.14
N MET A 82 0.52 -33.41 -8.37
CA MET A 82 0.47 -33.60 -6.93
C MET A 82 0.23 -35.07 -6.58
N ARG A 83 -0.76 -35.71 -7.19
CA ARG A 83 -1.07 -37.14 -6.93
C ARG A 83 0.07 -38.05 -7.37
N THR A 84 0.66 -37.80 -8.54
CA THR A 84 1.81 -38.56 -9.05
C THR A 84 3.06 -38.38 -8.16
N ALA A 85 3.28 -37.21 -7.58
CA ALA A 85 4.39 -36.96 -6.66
C ALA A 85 4.32 -37.88 -5.43
N TYR A 86 3.12 -38.02 -4.80
CA TYR A 86 2.94 -38.93 -3.68
C TYR A 86 3.21 -40.41 -4.06
N GLN A 87 2.79 -40.84 -5.22
CA GLN A 87 3.08 -42.18 -5.72
C GLN A 87 4.59 -42.39 -5.95
N ARG A 88 5.25 -41.44 -6.61
CA ARG A 88 6.68 -41.54 -6.96
C ARG A 88 7.60 -41.42 -5.74
N SER A 89 7.19 -40.73 -4.69
CA SER A 89 7.94 -40.66 -3.43
C SER A 89 7.95 -41.97 -2.64
N GLY A 90 7.20 -43.00 -3.10
CA GLY A 90 7.05 -44.29 -2.44
C GLY A 90 6.15 -44.23 -1.17
N GLN A 91 5.52 -43.10 -0.91
CA GLN A 91 4.59 -42.94 0.21
C GLN A 91 3.28 -43.70 -0.04
N ILE A 92 2.94 -43.96 -1.31
CA ILE A 92 1.78 -44.73 -1.72
C ILE A 92 2.26 -45.78 -2.75
N TYR A 93 2.05 -47.05 -2.47
CA TYR A 93 2.45 -48.16 -3.34
C TYR A 93 1.47 -49.32 -3.27
N LYS A 94 1.57 -50.28 -4.20
CA LYS A 94 0.81 -51.52 -4.11
C LYS A 94 1.63 -52.57 -3.36
N ASP A 95 0.99 -53.21 -2.40
CA ASP A 95 1.55 -54.37 -1.69
C ASP A 95 1.63 -55.62 -2.62
N SER A 96 2.18 -56.69 -2.12
CA SER A 96 2.30 -57.98 -2.87
C SER A 96 0.95 -58.61 -3.25
N LYS A 97 -0.14 -58.14 -2.64
CA LYS A 97 -1.52 -58.59 -2.92
C LYS A 97 -2.25 -57.65 -3.88
N GLY A 98 -1.60 -56.59 -4.32
CA GLY A 98 -2.15 -55.59 -5.24
C GLY A 98 -2.99 -54.52 -4.53
N ASN A 99 -3.06 -54.48 -3.19
CA ASN A 99 -3.78 -53.45 -2.44
C ASN A 99 -2.93 -52.17 -2.37
N TRP A 100 -3.59 -51.03 -2.47
CA TRP A 100 -2.95 -49.76 -2.21
C TRP A 100 -2.69 -49.61 -0.70
N VAL A 101 -1.45 -49.31 -0.36
CA VAL A 101 -0.97 -49.09 1.01
C VAL A 101 -0.14 -47.81 1.03
N GLY A 102 -0.15 -47.09 2.16
CA GLY A 102 0.60 -45.85 2.29
C GLY A 102 0.69 -45.41 3.75
N THR A 103 1.49 -44.37 3.93
CA THR A 103 1.62 -43.62 5.19
C THR A 103 0.45 -42.66 5.37
N ALA A 104 0.57 -41.70 6.29
CA ALA A 104 -0.41 -40.64 6.51
C ALA A 104 -0.74 -39.83 5.23
N ASP A 105 0.15 -39.85 4.24
CA ASP A 105 -0.03 -39.13 2.96
C ASP A 105 -1.08 -39.77 2.04
N MET A 106 -1.35 -41.07 2.20
CA MET A 106 -2.48 -41.71 1.51
C MET A 106 -3.80 -41.04 1.92
N ASN A 107 -3.92 -40.56 3.16
CA ASN A 107 -5.08 -39.82 3.61
C ASN A 107 -5.24 -38.48 2.87
N SER A 108 -4.14 -37.84 2.49
CA SER A 108 -4.18 -36.56 1.75
C SER A 108 -4.81 -36.71 0.36
N LEU A 109 -4.63 -37.88 -0.30
CA LEU A 109 -5.28 -38.17 -1.59
C LEU A 109 -6.76 -38.53 -1.47
N ASN A 110 -7.18 -39.01 -0.32
CA ASN A 110 -8.56 -39.49 -0.06
C ASN A 110 -9.38 -38.54 0.79
N ASN A 111 -8.75 -37.51 1.37
CA ASN A 111 -9.42 -36.53 2.21
C ASN A 111 -9.81 -35.25 1.44
N ALA A 112 -10.43 -34.31 2.14
CA ALA A 112 -10.80 -32.99 1.63
C ALA A 112 -9.55 -32.09 1.54
N THR A 113 -8.79 -32.24 0.47
CA THR A 113 -7.57 -31.49 0.15
C THR A 113 -7.63 -30.93 -1.28
N PRO A 114 -6.76 -29.98 -1.66
CA PRO A 114 -6.78 -29.40 -3.01
C PRO A 114 -6.63 -30.42 -4.15
N TYR A 115 -6.02 -31.56 -3.91
CA TYR A 115 -5.78 -32.64 -4.87
C TYR A 115 -6.42 -33.97 -4.44
N GLY A 116 -7.16 -33.95 -3.33
CA GLY A 116 -7.81 -35.14 -2.76
C GLY A 116 -9.21 -35.36 -3.32
N THR A 117 -9.70 -36.59 -3.22
CA THR A 117 -11.03 -36.99 -3.70
C THR A 117 -12.09 -37.06 -2.61
N GLY A 118 -11.75 -36.71 -1.37
CA GLY A 118 -12.67 -36.66 -0.23
C GLY A 118 -13.50 -35.37 -0.13
N ASN A 119 -13.32 -34.41 -1.08
CA ASN A 119 -14.19 -33.25 -1.15
C ASN A 119 -15.59 -33.67 -1.62
N LEU A 120 -16.60 -32.92 -1.21
CA LEU A 120 -18.02 -33.22 -1.47
C LEU A 120 -18.73 -32.00 -2.04
N TYR A 121 -19.70 -32.26 -2.93
CA TYR A 121 -20.64 -31.25 -3.41
C TYR A 121 -21.94 -31.30 -2.61
N PHE A 122 -22.38 -32.50 -2.24
CA PHE A 122 -23.58 -32.74 -1.45
C PHE A 122 -23.24 -33.36 -0.11
N ASP A 123 -24.02 -33.06 0.89
CA ASP A 123 -24.00 -33.81 2.15
C ASP A 123 -24.54 -35.22 1.93
N PRO A 124 -23.77 -36.26 2.23
CA PRO A 124 -24.20 -37.66 1.96
C PRO A 124 -25.39 -38.13 2.79
N SER A 125 -25.72 -37.42 3.87
CA SER A 125 -26.84 -37.79 4.76
C SER A 125 -28.14 -37.07 4.39
N THR A 126 -28.05 -35.85 3.89
CA THR A 126 -29.23 -35.01 3.63
C THR A 126 -29.44 -34.73 2.13
N GLY A 127 -28.43 -34.93 1.28
CA GLY A 127 -28.45 -34.57 -0.12
C GLY A 127 -28.38 -33.05 -0.38
N ALA A 128 -28.17 -32.22 0.65
CA ALA A 128 -28.06 -30.79 0.54
C ALA A 128 -26.72 -30.37 -0.08
N VAL A 129 -26.72 -29.32 -0.89
CA VAL A 129 -25.49 -28.73 -1.42
C VAL A 129 -24.69 -28.13 -0.27
N LEU A 130 -23.40 -28.47 -0.20
CA LEU A 130 -22.50 -27.97 0.84
C LEU A 130 -21.96 -26.60 0.52
N ASP A 131 -21.90 -25.77 1.54
CA ASP A 131 -21.29 -24.43 1.53
C ASP A 131 -19.88 -24.49 2.11
N GLY A 132 -18.86 -24.15 1.34
CA GLY A 132 -17.45 -24.18 1.77
C GLY A 132 -17.10 -23.16 2.87
N ASN A 133 -17.96 -22.19 3.16
CA ASN A 133 -17.81 -21.31 4.33
C ASN A 133 -18.27 -21.99 5.64
N LYS A 134 -19.02 -23.08 5.53
CA LYS A 134 -19.54 -23.87 6.67
C LYS A 134 -18.92 -25.25 6.76
N ASP A 135 -18.44 -25.80 5.64
CA ASP A 135 -17.89 -27.15 5.59
C ASP A 135 -16.62 -27.19 4.75
N VAL A 136 -15.51 -27.59 5.38
CA VAL A 136 -14.20 -27.71 4.74
C VAL A 136 -14.20 -28.68 3.55
N ARG A 137 -15.10 -29.67 3.53
CA ARG A 137 -15.22 -30.63 2.42
C ARG A 137 -15.74 -29.98 1.13
N ALA A 138 -16.28 -28.79 1.18
CA ALA A 138 -16.79 -28.06 0.03
C ALA A 138 -15.88 -26.90 -0.44
N VAL A 139 -14.66 -26.80 0.11
CA VAL A 139 -13.70 -25.75 -0.25
C VAL A 139 -13.06 -26.01 -1.63
N TRP A 140 -12.78 -27.29 -1.94
CA TRP A 140 -12.04 -27.67 -3.13
C TRP A 140 -12.94 -28.33 -4.17
N SER A 141 -12.61 -28.17 -5.44
CA SER A 141 -13.39 -28.73 -6.56
C SER A 141 -13.05 -30.17 -6.90
N THR A 142 -11.98 -30.75 -6.34
CA THR A 142 -11.50 -32.10 -6.68
C THR A 142 -12.31 -33.16 -5.95
N MET A 143 -13.07 -33.99 -6.67
CA MET A 143 -13.92 -35.04 -6.10
C MET A 143 -13.86 -36.31 -6.94
N LYS A 144 -14.22 -37.46 -6.35
CA LYS A 144 -14.49 -38.67 -7.12
C LYS A 144 -15.73 -38.40 -7.99
N TYR A 145 -15.66 -38.71 -9.28
CA TYR A 145 -16.80 -38.56 -10.16
C TYR A 145 -17.84 -39.64 -9.87
N THR A 146 -19.07 -39.23 -9.79
CA THR A 146 -20.27 -40.08 -9.67
C THR A 146 -21.36 -39.52 -10.58
N ASP A 147 -22.34 -40.35 -11.02
CA ASP A 147 -23.34 -39.93 -11.99
C ASP A 147 -24.25 -38.79 -11.51
N ASP A 148 -24.46 -38.67 -10.21
CA ASP A 148 -25.20 -37.55 -9.59
C ASP A 148 -24.48 -36.21 -9.73
N LEU A 149 -23.17 -36.19 -10.03
CA LEU A 149 -22.39 -35.00 -10.30
C LEU A 149 -22.33 -34.61 -11.81
N ALA A 150 -22.95 -35.41 -12.70
CA ALA A 150 -22.85 -35.20 -14.14
C ALA A 150 -23.39 -33.81 -14.59
N PHE A 151 -24.32 -33.20 -13.83
CA PHE A 151 -24.84 -31.88 -14.13
C PHE A 151 -23.76 -30.77 -14.02
N LEU A 152 -22.71 -30.97 -13.20
CA LEU A 152 -21.61 -30.04 -13.05
C LEU A 152 -20.80 -29.87 -14.33
N LEU A 153 -20.76 -30.87 -15.21
CA LEU A 153 -20.08 -30.76 -16.50
C LEU A 153 -20.67 -29.61 -17.36
N LYS A 154 -21.97 -29.38 -17.24
CA LYS A 154 -22.64 -28.26 -17.92
C LYS A 154 -22.31 -26.90 -17.30
N GLN A 155 -21.69 -26.90 -16.11
CA GLN A 155 -21.26 -25.70 -15.38
C GLN A 155 -19.75 -25.47 -15.50
N GLY A 156 -19.08 -26.09 -16.50
CA GLY A 156 -17.65 -25.91 -16.77
C GLY A 156 -16.72 -26.76 -15.91
N TRP A 157 -17.27 -27.75 -15.19
CA TRP A 157 -16.43 -28.78 -14.54
C TRP A 157 -15.91 -29.76 -15.59
N GLN A 158 -14.78 -30.40 -15.30
CA GLN A 158 -14.08 -31.31 -16.17
C GLN A 158 -13.82 -32.63 -15.46
N THR A 159 -13.52 -33.68 -16.21
CA THR A 159 -13.13 -34.99 -15.66
C THR A 159 -11.73 -35.37 -16.12
N MET A 160 -11.03 -36.13 -15.32
CA MET A 160 -9.77 -36.78 -15.66
C MET A 160 -9.69 -38.16 -15.00
N THR A 161 -8.85 -39.03 -15.58
CA THR A 161 -8.49 -40.30 -14.92
C THR A 161 -7.47 -40.04 -13.81
N ASP A 162 -7.74 -40.56 -12.62
CA ASP A 162 -6.82 -40.51 -11.49
C ASP A 162 -5.51 -41.22 -11.84
N PRO A 163 -4.35 -40.52 -11.85
CA PRO A 163 -3.09 -41.16 -12.21
C PRO A 163 -2.62 -42.23 -11.22
N VAL A 164 -3.20 -42.26 -10.01
CA VAL A 164 -2.84 -43.23 -8.95
C VAL A 164 -3.80 -44.40 -8.92
N TYR A 165 -5.10 -44.13 -8.76
CA TYR A 165 -6.10 -45.17 -8.53
C TYR A 165 -6.83 -45.64 -9.79
N GLY A 166 -6.79 -44.84 -10.88
CA GLY A 166 -7.47 -45.15 -12.15
C GLY A 166 -8.97 -44.80 -12.17
N ASP A 167 -9.53 -44.32 -11.06
CA ASP A 167 -10.91 -43.84 -10.99
C ASP A 167 -11.07 -42.51 -11.77
N GLN A 168 -12.32 -42.10 -12.04
CA GLN A 168 -12.61 -40.79 -12.61
C GLN A 168 -12.68 -39.72 -11.49
N ILE A 169 -11.96 -38.63 -11.68
CA ILE A 169 -12.02 -37.43 -10.85
C ILE A 169 -12.78 -36.35 -11.61
N ILE A 170 -13.70 -35.64 -10.95
CA ILE A 170 -14.31 -34.42 -11.44
C ILE A 170 -13.67 -33.23 -10.72
N TYR A 171 -13.39 -32.16 -11.46
CA TYR A 171 -12.78 -30.96 -10.94
C TYR A 171 -13.20 -29.70 -11.71
N LYS A 172 -13.00 -28.53 -11.13
CA LYS A 172 -13.15 -27.23 -11.80
C LYS A 172 -11.87 -26.44 -11.72
N ASN A 173 -11.43 -25.90 -12.86
CA ASN A 173 -10.31 -24.97 -12.90
C ASN A 173 -10.74 -23.58 -12.45
N THR A 174 -9.98 -22.98 -11.55
CA THR A 174 -10.21 -21.63 -11.06
C THR A 174 -8.90 -20.85 -11.10
N ASP A 175 -8.97 -19.58 -11.41
CA ASP A 175 -7.85 -18.65 -11.26
C ASP A 175 -8.03 -17.88 -9.94
N PRO A 176 -7.30 -18.24 -8.86
CA PRO A 176 -7.42 -17.57 -7.57
C PRO A 176 -7.02 -16.10 -7.60
N ALA A 177 -6.17 -15.69 -8.55
CA ALA A 177 -5.79 -14.30 -8.70
C ALA A 177 -7.00 -13.42 -9.06
N SER A 178 -7.97 -13.97 -9.81
CA SER A 178 -9.17 -13.24 -10.21
C SER A 178 -10.05 -12.76 -9.05
N PHE A 179 -9.97 -13.38 -7.86
CA PHE A 179 -10.74 -12.97 -6.68
C PHE A 179 -10.09 -11.81 -5.94
N ASN A 180 -8.78 -11.65 -6.10
CA ASN A 180 -7.96 -10.76 -5.29
C ASN A 180 -7.48 -9.53 -6.07
N LEU A 181 -7.73 -9.49 -7.39
CA LEU A 181 -7.28 -8.42 -8.27
C LEU A 181 -8.44 -7.55 -8.75
N HIS A 182 -8.22 -6.25 -8.64
CA HIS A 182 -9.01 -5.22 -9.29
C HIS A 182 -8.25 -4.74 -10.53
N THR A 183 -8.41 -5.44 -11.64
CA THR A 183 -7.72 -5.12 -12.89
C THR A 183 -8.71 -5.09 -14.06
N PRO A 184 -8.78 -3.99 -14.84
CA PRO A 184 -8.00 -2.76 -14.67
C PRO A 184 -8.43 -1.90 -13.48
N SER A 185 -7.47 -1.18 -12.87
CA SER A 185 -7.73 -0.17 -11.84
C SER A 185 -7.44 1.24 -12.36
N LEU A 186 -8.01 2.26 -11.72
CA LEU A 186 -7.98 3.63 -12.18
C LEU A 186 -7.06 4.51 -11.33
N SER A 187 -6.23 5.33 -11.97
CA SER A 187 -5.48 6.42 -11.36
C SER A 187 -5.93 7.74 -11.94
N GLN A 188 -6.15 8.74 -11.10
CA GLN A 188 -6.56 10.09 -11.48
C GLN A 188 -5.67 11.11 -10.77
N ASP A 189 -5.17 12.09 -11.51
CA ASP A 189 -4.34 13.16 -10.99
C ASP A 189 -4.77 14.48 -11.62
N TYR A 190 -5.19 15.42 -10.80
CA TYR A 190 -5.69 16.73 -11.21
C TYR A 190 -4.85 17.82 -10.54
N ASN A 191 -4.33 18.74 -11.32
CA ASN A 191 -3.46 19.80 -10.84
C ASN A 191 -3.87 21.14 -11.47
N ILE A 192 -4.03 22.15 -10.64
CA ILE A 192 -4.28 23.53 -11.06
C ILE A 192 -3.23 24.40 -10.39
N SER A 193 -2.54 25.22 -11.15
CA SER A 193 -1.60 26.19 -10.60
C SER A 193 -1.71 27.55 -11.26
N ILE A 194 -1.40 28.57 -10.48
CA ILE A 194 -1.29 29.95 -10.92
C ILE A 194 0.08 30.50 -10.51
N SER A 195 0.72 31.25 -11.39
CA SER A 195 1.97 31.92 -11.08
C SER A 195 2.02 33.28 -11.77
N GLY A 196 2.82 34.18 -11.22
CA GLY A 196 3.03 35.53 -11.81
C GLY A 196 3.94 36.35 -10.95
N GLY A 197 4.20 37.56 -11.40
CA GLY A 197 5.08 38.48 -10.68
C GLY A 197 5.33 39.78 -11.40
N ASN A 198 5.95 40.70 -10.68
CA ASN A 198 6.44 41.97 -11.18
C ASN A 198 7.77 42.31 -10.48
N ASP A 199 8.27 43.55 -10.71
CA ASP A 199 9.51 44.03 -10.11
C ASP A 199 9.53 44.03 -8.56
N LYS A 200 8.35 44.01 -7.92
CA LYS A 200 8.22 44.01 -6.46
C LYS A 200 8.08 42.61 -5.84
N GLY A 201 7.58 41.65 -6.59
CA GLY A 201 7.43 40.31 -6.08
C GLY A 201 6.81 39.32 -7.06
N ASN A 202 6.90 38.06 -6.72
CA ASN A 202 6.35 36.97 -7.49
C ASN A 202 5.58 36.01 -6.56
N TYR A 203 4.73 35.20 -7.18
CA TYR A 203 3.96 34.19 -6.48
C TYR A 203 3.72 32.95 -7.33
N TYR A 204 3.60 31.84 -6.67
CA TYR A 204 3.11 30.56 -7.19
C TYR A 204 2.10 29.98 -6.22
N ALA A 205 0.97 29.49 -6.71
CA ALA A 205 0.04 28.70 -5.93
C ALA A 205 -0.43 27.50 -6.75
N GLY A 206 -0.41 26.31 -6.15
CA GLY A 206 -0.81 25.05 -6.74
C GLY A 206 -1.76 24.28 -5.84
N ILE A 207 -2.76 23.62 -6.44
CA ILE A 207 -3.64 22.66 -5.81
C ILE A 207 -3.58 21.39 -6.62
N GLY A 208 -3.32 20.27 -5.96
CA GLY A 208 -3.28 18.94 -6.56
C GLY A 208 -4.22 17.98 -5.86
N TYR A 209 -4.91 17.14 -6.61
CA TYR A 209 -5.70 16.03 -6.09
C TYR A 209 -5.32 14.75 -6.84
N ASN A 210 -4.94 13.74 -6.08
CA ASN A 210 -4.66 12.39 -6.57
C ASN A 210 -5.68 11.42 -5.98
N ASN A 211 -6.22 10.53 -6.82
CA ASN A 211 -7.04 9.39 -6.43
C ASN A 211 -6.58 8.17 -7.23
N THR A 212 -6.04 7.18 -6.56
CA THR A 212 -5.47 5.99 -7.19
C THR A 212 -6.05 4.73 -6.55
N ASP A 213 -6.70 3.91 -7.36
CA ASP A 213 -7.07 2.56 -6.97
C ASP A 213 -5.90 1.63 -7.26
N GLY A 214 -5.57 0.76 -6.30
CA GLY A 214 -4.57 -0.29 -6.49
C GLY A 214 -5.10 -1.43 -7.33
N THR A 215 -4.20 -2.24 -7.90
CA THR A 215 -4.56 -3.47 -8.61
C THR A 215 -4.98 -4.61 -7.68
N ALA A 216 -4.69 -4.52 -6.40
CA ALA A 216 -5.22 -5.44 -5.40
C ALA A 216 -6.58 -4.93 -4.89
N THR A 217 -7.54 -5.84 -4.73
CA THR A 217 -8.90 -5.50 -4.31
C THR A 217 -8.92 -4.76 -2.97
N GLY A 218 -9.64 -3.65 -2.91
CA GLY A 218 -9.81 -2.85 -1.71
C GLY A 218 -8.62 -1.92 -1.37
N ASN A 219 -7.57 -1.87 -2.20
CA ASN A 219 -6.44 -0.97 -1.99
C ASN A 219 -6.64 0.35 -2.75
N TRP A 220 -6.50 1.47 -2.05
CA TRP A 220 -6.63 2.80 -2.65
C TRP A 220 -5.83 3.84 -1.86
N TYR A 221 -5.50 4.94 -2.55
CA TYR A 221 -4.79 6.09 -2.00
C TYR A 221 -5.41 7.38 -2.54
N LYS A 222 -5.67 8.35 -1.67
CA LYS A 222 -6.13 9.70 -2.04
C LYS A 222 -5.24 10.73 -1.37
N ARG A 223 -4.97 11.82 -2.09
CA ARG A 223 -4.17 12.92 -1.55
C ARG A 223 -4.63 14.26 -2.12
N LEU A 224 -4.83 15.23 -1.24
CA LEU A 224 -5.00 16.63 -1.55
C LEU A 224 -3.70 17.37 -1.18
N THR A 225 -3.20 18.22 -2.07
CA THR A 225 -2.03 19.06 -1.80
C THR A 225 -2.31 20.51 -2.09
N PHE A 226 -1.69 21.39 -1.33
CA PHE A 226 -1.68 22.83 -1.57
C PHE A 226 -0.25 23.36 -1.40
N THR A 227 0.24 24.10 -2.40
CA THR A 227 1.56 24.74 -2.40
C THR A 227 1.39 26.21 -2.64
N PHE A 228 2.06 27.04 -1.83
CA PHE A 228 2.11 28.49 -2.04
C PHE A 228 3.52 29.01 -1.77
N ASN A 229 4.08 29.70 -2.77
CA ASN A 229 5.39 30.35 -2.69
C ASN A 229 5.26 31.80 -3.10
N ALA A 230 5.87 32.70 -2.35
CA ALA A 230 5.89 34.12 -2.69
C ALA A 230 7.19 34.77 -2.24
N ASP A 231 7.72 35.63 -3.12
CA ASP A 231 8.82 36.52 -2.79
C ASP A 231 8.32 37.97 -2.93
N TYR A 232 8.63 38.82 -1.96
CA TYR A 232 8.19 40.21 -1.95
C TYR A 232 9.28 41.16 -1.44
N LYS A 233 9.63 42.14 -2.26
CA LYS A 233 10.57 43.22 -1.92
C LYS A 233 9.87 44.27 -1.09
N ILE A 234 9.88 44.12 0.24
CA ILE A 234 9.25 45.06 1.18
C ILE A 234 9.90 46.44 1.11
N LYS A 235 11.23 46.46 1.02
CA LYS A 235 12.07 47.63 0.84
C LYS A 235 13.24 47.27 -0.10
N PRO A 236 13.96 48.23 -0.65
CA PRO A 236 15.16 47.95 -1.48
C PRO A 236 16.23 47.11 -0.76
N TRP A 237 16.24 47.16 0.58
CA TRP A 237 17.16 46.44 1.44
C TRP A 237 16.56 45.23 2.14
N LEU A 238 15.22 44.95 1.99
CA LEU A 238 14.50 43.89 2.68
C LEU A 238 13.61 43.11 1.70
N THR A 239 13.92 41.83 1.50
CA THR A 239 13.06 40.89 0.76
C THR A 239 12.54 39.81 1.71
N SER A 240 11.26 39.53 1.61
CA SER A 240 10.58 38.43 2.29
C SER A 240 10.35 37.30 1.31
N SER A 241 10.67 36.07 1.69
CA SER A 241 10.39 34.84 0.92
C SER A 241 9.61 33.86 1.79
N SER A 242 8.44 33.47 1.34
CA SER A 242 7.57 32.52 2.02
C SER A 242 7.37 31.27 1.17
N SER A 243 7.38 30.10 1.79
CA SER A 243 7.01 28.84 1.18
C SER A 243 6.08 28.10 2.13
N PHE A 244 4.97 27.61 1.62
CA PHE A 244 3.95 26.88 2.35
C PHE A 244 3.55 25.65 1.56
N ASN A 245 3.59 24.49 2.18
CA ASN A 245 3.08 23.23 1.63
C ASN A 245 2.18 22.57 2.64
N PHE A 246 1.03 22.10 2.17
CA PHE A 246 0.10 21.27 2.92
C PHE A 246 -0.25 20.03 2.12
N ALA A 247 -0.36 18.89 2.78
CA ALA A 247 -0.87 17.66 2.21
C ALA A 247 -1.73 16.92 3.23
N ASP A 248 -2.93 16.56 2.81
CA ASP A 248 -3.80 15.59 3.45
C ASP A 248 -3.81 14.33 2.60
N ALA A 249 -3.53 13.18 3.21
CA ALA A 249 -3.55 11.90 2.52
C ALA A 249 -4.31 10.86 3.32
N THR A 250 -5.20 10.15 2.62
CA THR A 250 -5.96 9.03 3.17
C THR A 250 -5.75 7.79 2.32
N TRP A 251 -5.70 6.62 2.93
CA TRP A 251 -5.52 5.38 2.19
C TRP A 251 -6.05 4.17 2.93
N TYR A 252 -6.35 3.14 2.17
CA TYR A 252 -6.57 1.80 2.67
C TYR A 252 -5.48 0.88 2.14
N GLY A 253 -4.77 0.21 3.01
CA GLY A 253 -3.76 -0.78 2.67
C GLY A 253 -4.24 -2.20 2.99
N LEU A 254 -3.79 -3.15 2.20
CA LEU A 254 -4.25 -4.54 2.18
C LEU A 254 -3.90 -5.38 3.39
N SER A 255 -3.21 -4.88 4.37
CA SER A 255 -2.72 -5.75 5.43
C SER A 255 -3.65 -5.77 6.64
N PRO A 256 -4.48 -6.78 6.79
CA PRO A 256 -4.93 -7.18 8.10
C PRO A 256 -3.79 -7.92 8.78
N GLY A 257 -2.94 -7.22 9.53
CA GLY A 257 -1.88 -7.84 10.32
C GLY A 257 -0.45 -7.53 9.86
N SER A 258 0.51 -8.13 10.54
CA SER A 258 1.94 -7.77 10.54
C SER A 258 2.74 -8.15 9.27
N ARG A 259 2.13 -8.68 8.22
CA ARG A 259 2.85 -9.30 7.10
C ARG A 259 2.85 -8.52 5.78
N GLY A 260 2.04 -7.46 5.66
CA GLY A 260 2.08 -6.51 4.55
C GLY A 260 1.66 -7.03 3.17
N GLU A 261 1.85 -6.20 2.15
CA GLU A 261 1.48 -6.47 0.76
C GLU A 261 2.13 -7.74 0.18
N VAL A 262 3.39 -8.00 0.54
CA VAL A 262 4.12 -9.20 0.07
C VAL A 262 3.39 -10.47 0.47
N GLU A 263 2.88 -10.54 1.69
CA GLU A 263 2.15 -11.71 2.17
C GLU A 263 0.79 -11.86 1.47
N TYR A 264 0.09 -10.75 1.21
CA TYR A 264 -1.15 -10.76 0.44
C TYR A 264 -0.95 -11.40 -0.94
N PHE A 265 0.04 -10.92 -1.70
CA PHE A 265 0.32 -11.45 -3.03
C PHE A 265 0.82 -12.89 -2.99
N ASN A 266 1.66 -13.27 -2.03
CA ASN A 266 2.09 -14.65 -1.84
C ASN A 266 0.90 -15.59 -1.61
N ARG A 267 -0.02 -15.22 -0.73
CA ARG A 267 -1.20 -16.06 -0.43
C ARG A 267 -2.14 -16.16 -1.63
N MET A 268 -2.35 -15.06 -2.34
CA MET A 268 -3.12 -15.06 -3.56
C MET A 268 -2.54 -16.01 -4.62
N LEU A 269 -1.22 -15.99 -4.81
CA LEU A 269 -0.54 -16.80 -5.83
C LEU A 269 -0.35 -18.27 -5.40
N SER A 270 -0.37 -18.56 -4.10
CA SER A 270 -0.21 -19.92 -3.58
C SER A 270 -1.52 -20.69 -3.43
N LEU A 271 -2.66 -20.05 -3.58
CA LEU A 271 -3.97 -20.72 -3.47
C LEU A 271 -4.15 -21.70 -4.67
N PRO A 272 -4.38 -23.00 -4.42
CA PRO A 272 -4.50 -24.00 -5.48
C PRO A 272 -5.61 -23.72 -6.49
N PRO A 273 -5.40 -24.06 -7.78
CA PRO A 273 -6.37 -23.80 -8.85
C PRO A 273 -7.63 -24.68 -8.77
N THR A 274 -7.70 -25.57 -7.79
CA THR A 274 -8.90 -26.35 -7.43
C THR A 274 -9.77 -25.67 -6.39
N PHE A 275 -9.43 -24.46 -5.96
CA PHE A 275 -10.29 -23.68 -5.05
C PHE A 275 -11.63 -23.36 -5.73
N ARG A 276 -12.75 -23.67 -5.09
CA ARG A 276 -14.09 -23.48 -5.70
C ARG A 276 -14.44 -22.01 -5.94
N GLY A 277 -13.96 -21.11 -5.12
CA GLY A 277 -14.14 -19.67 -5.22
C GLY A 277 -15.50 -19.16 -4.75
N TYR A 278 -16.57 -19.83 -5.12
CA TYR A 278 -17.94 -19.46 -4.78
C TYR A 278 -18.75 -20.69 -4.34
N ASN A 279 -19.73 -20.48 -3.45
CA ASN A 279 -20.74 -21.47 -3.12
C ASN A 279 -21.81 -21.56 -4.22
N ALA A 280 -22.84 -22.40 -4.03
CA ALA A 280 -23.93 -22.59 -4.99
C ALA A 280 -24.80 -21.33 -5.15
N ASP A 281 -24.88 -20.48 -4.15
CA ASP A 281 -25.65 -19.23 -4.14
C ASP A 281 -24.87 -18.05 -4.75
N GLY A 282 -23.63 -18.28 -5.19
CA GLY A 282 -22.77 -17.27 -5.78
C GLY A 282 -22.04 -16.40 -4.77
N GLU A 283 -22.04 -16.78 -3.49
CA GLU A 283 -21.25 -16.10 -2.45
C GLU A 283 -19.80 -16.56 -2.50
N MET A 284 -18.88 -15.65 -2.29
CA MET A 284 -17.45 -15.93 -2.26
C MET A 284 -17.09 -16.85 -1.08
N LEU A 285 -16.17 -17.77 -1.30
CA LEU A 285 -15.64 -18.66 -0.26
C LEU A 285 -14.35 -18.11 0.33
N LEU A 286 -14.18 -18.30 1.64
CA LEU A 286 -12.94 -17.98 2.34
C LEU A 286 -11.77 -18.87 1.89
N GLY A 287 -12.03 -20.15 1.70
CA GLY A 287 -10.99 -21.16 1.52
C GLY A 287 -10.71 -21.95 2.82
N PRO A 288 -9.54 -22.60 2.95
CA PRO A 288 -9.26 -23.45 4.09
C PRO A 288 -9.13 -22.69 5.41
N ASN A 289 -8.64 -21.46 5.37
CA ASN A 289 -8.52 -20.57 6.52
C ASN A 289 -8.21 -19.13 6.07
N SER A 290 -8.26 -18.17 7.00
CA SER A 290 -8.00 -16.75 6.70
C SER A 290 -6.54 -16.42 6.33
N SER A 291 -5.60 -17.30 6.67
CA SER A 291 -4.18 -17.11 6.30
C SER A 291 -3.85 -17.64 4.91
N ASP A 292 -4.39 -18.81 4.56
CA ASP A 292 -4.05 -19.52 3.32
C ASP A 292 -5.23 -19.57 2.31
N GLY A 293 -6.29 -18.81 2.59
CA GLY A 293 -7.48 -18.75 1.78
C GLY A 293 -7.55 -17.53 0.88
N ASN A 294 -8.78 -17.17 0.53
CA ASN A 294 -9.07 -15.98 -0.27
C ASN A 294 -8.91 -14.72 0.57
N GLN A 295 -7.85 -13.97 0.32
CA GLN A 295 -7.51 -12.77 1.08
C GLN A 295 -8.57 -11.66 0.96
N SER A 296 -9.30 -11.62 -0.14
CA SER A 296 -10.37 -10.62 -0.35
C SER A 296 -11.66 -10.91 0.41
N PHE A 297 -11.86 -12.16 0.86
CA PHE A 297 -13.13 -12.57 1.49
C PHE A 297 -13.47 -11.73 2.73
N ASN A 298 -12.50 -11.51 3.61
CA ASN A 298 -12.71 -10.79 4.87
C ASN A 298 -12.39 -9.29 4.79
N LEU A 299 -11.97 -8.75 3.63
CA LEU A 299 -11.57 -7.34 3.51
C LEU A 299 -12.66 -6.36 3.97
N SER A 300 -13.93 -6.65 3.68
CA SER A 300 -15.05 -5.82 4.10
C SER A 300 -15.24 -5.79 5.63
N LYS A 301 -14.65 -6.76 6.35
CA LYS A 301 -14.72 -6.92 7.81
C LYS A 301 -13.58 -6.21 8.55
N PHE A 302 -12.56 -5.79 7.83
CA PHE A 302 -11.40 -5.08 8.38
C PHE A 302 -11.49 -3.60 8.04
N LYS A 303 -12.18 -2.83 8.89
CA LYS A 303 -12.28 -1.37 8.71
C LYS A 303 -10.94 -0.73 9.05
N ARG A 304 -10.51 0.22 8.23
CA ARG A 304 -9.27 0.97 8.42
C ARG A 304 -9.53 2.43 8.05
N ASP A 305 -9.07 3.32 8.89
CA ASP A 305 -9.03 4.75 8.61
C ASP A 305 -7.59 5.22 8.84
N ASN A 306 -6.87 5.42 7.74
CA ASN A 306 -5.49 5.88 7.76
C ASN A 306 -5.45 7.27 7.15
N ASN A 307 -4.94 8.23 7.92
CA ASN A 307 -4.82 9.61 7.50
C ASN A 307 -3.46 10.18 7.90
N THR A 308 -2.89 11.03 7.06
CA THR A 308 -1.77 11.90 7.43
C THR A 308 -2.01 13.32 6.97
N ASP A 309 -1.78 14.25 7.91
CA ASP A 309 -1.73 15.69 7.66
C ASP A 309 -0.31 16.18 7.76
N LYS A 310 0.22 16.76 6.69
CA LYS A 310 1.57 17.33 6.68
C LYS A 310 1.54 18.79 6.29
N PHE A 311 2.26 19.57 7.04
CA PHE A 311 2.35 21.00 6.86
C PHE A 311 3.80 21.45 6.93
N THR A 312 4.24 22.26 5.99
CA THR A 312 5.54 22.90 6.00
C THR A 312 5.37 24.39 5.77
N MET A 313 6.04 25.18 6.58
CA MET A 313 6.15 26.62 6.38
C MET A 313 7.63 27.04 6.47
N VAL A 314 8.10 27.74 5.47
CA VAL A 314 9.43 28.35 5.45
C VAL A 314 9.25 29.86 5.27
N GLN A 315 9.78 30.63 6.20
CA GLN A 315 9.81 32.09 6.11
C GLN A 315 11.23 32.58 6.14
N SER A 316 11.65 33.30 5.11
CA SER A 316 12.99 33.92 5.05
C SER A 316 12.91 35.41 4.89
N PHE A 317 13.89 36.12 5.45
CA PHE A 317 14.15 37.53 5.24
C PHE A 317 15.59 37.72 4.78
N ASP A 318 15.74 38.31 3.59
CA ASP A 318 17.04 38.74 3.04
C ASP A 318 17.22 40.22 3.31
N ILE A 319 18.21 40.60 4.13
CA ILE A 319 18.44 41.94 4.65
C ILE A 319 19.79 42.44 4.14
N LYS A 320 19.80 43.42 3.28
CA LYS A 320 21.04 44.09 2.81
C LYS A 320 21.41 45.14 3.84
N LEU A 321 22.37 44.82 4.72
CA LEU A 321 22.81 45.73 5.78
C LEU A 321 23.65 46.88 5.26
N MET A 322 24.55 46.57 4.33
CA MET A 322 25.38 47.52 3.61
C MET A 322 25.92 46.87 2.32
N LYS A 323 26.66 47.64 1.50
CA LYS A 323 27.27 47.10 0.27
C LYS A 323 28.15 45.89 0.60
N GLY A 324 27.83 44.75 0.02
CA GLY A 324 28.55 43.47 0.23
C GLY A 324 28.18 42.73 1.50
N LEU A 325 27.41 43.29 2.44
CA LEU A 325 27.03 42.61 3.69
C LEU A 325 25.52 42.30 3.69
N ASN A 326 25.18 41.01 3.65
CA ASN A 326 23.81 40.51 3.62
C ASN A 326 23.56 39.58 4.80
N LEU A 327 22.46 39.78 5.49
CA LEU A 327 21.96 38.87 6.55
C LEU A 327 20.72 38.15 6.03
N LYS A 328 20.74 36.82 6.02
CA LYS A 328 19.59 35.97 5.75
C LYS A 328 19.11 35.33 7.05
N LEU A 329 17.86 35.59 7.41
CA LEU A 329 17.17 34.93 8.50
C LEU A 329 16.15 33.97 7.91
N THR A 330 16.11 32.74 8.42
CA THR A 330 15.15 31.72 7.95
C THR A 330 14.55 30.99 9.16
N ALA A 331 13.24 30.83 9.14
CA ALA A 331 12.50 30.02 10.08
C ALA A 331 11.72 28.96 9.31
N ASN A 332 11.88 27.70 9.71
CA ASN A 332 11.22 26.56 9.11
C ASN A 332 10.40 25.82 10.18
N TRP A 333 9.19 25.48 9.85
CA TRP A 333 8.34 24.60 10.65
C TRP A 333 7.85 23.45 9.76
N TYR A 334 8.01 22.23 10.26
CA TYR A 334 7.49 21.01 9.67
C TYR A 334 6.63 20.30 10.69
N PHE A 335 5.39 20.07 10.34
CA PHE A 335 4.41 19.36 11.11
C PHE A 335 3.95 18.13 10.33
N ASP A 336 3.97 16.98 10.97
CA ASP A 336 3.52 15.69 10.42
C ASP A 336 2.67 15.01 11.48
N GLU A 337 1.41 14.78 11.16
CA GLU A 337 0.46 14.09 12.02
C GLU A 337 -0.08 12.88 11.29
N ALA A 338 0.03 11.70 11.90
CA ALA A 338 -0.50 10.45 11.38
C ALA A 338 -1.52 9.86 12.35
N LYS A 339 -2.64 9.40 11.79
CA LYS A 339 -3.72 8.72 12.50
C LYS A 339 -4.01 7.41 11.82
N TYR A 340 -4.05 6.34 12.58
CA TYR A 340 -4.38 5.00 12.11
C TYR A 340 -5.45 4.44 13.02
N GLU A 341 -6.59 4.10 12.46
CA GLU A 341 -7.68 3.45 13.17
C GLU A 341 -8.03 2.14 12.48
N ALA A 342 -8.24 1.11 13.29
CA ALA A 342 -8.58 -0.21 12.79
C ALA A 342 -9.68 -0.83 13.62
N PHE A 343 -10.68 -1.38 12.96
CA PHE A 343 -11.72 -2.19 13.58
C PHE A 343 -11.91 -3.49 12.79
N ASN A 344 -11.73 -4.62 13.46
CA ASN A 344 -12.02 -5.93 12.92
C ASN A 344 -13.40 -6.35 13.41
N GLN A 345 -14.36 -6.42 12.50
CA GLN A 345 -15.69 -6.97 12.73
C GLN A 345 -15.63 -8.50 12.89
N ASP A 346 -16.75 -9.14 13.12
CA ASP A 346 -16.84 -10.60 13.08
C ASP A 346 -16.43 -11.11 11.69
N TYR A 347 -15.54 -12.10 11.64
CA TYR A 347 -15.05 -12.68 10.40
C TYR A 347 -14.76 -14.18 10.54
N LEU A 348 -14.82 -14.91 9.42
CA LEU A 348 -14.44 -16.30 9.38
C LEU A 348 -12.92 -16.46 9.49
N SER A 349 -12.45 -17.19 10.49
CA SER A 349 -11.04 -17.61 10.61
C SER A 349 -10.75 -18.90 9.83
N SER A 350 -11.74 -19.77 9.68
CA SER A 350 -11.80 -20.98 8.85
C SER A 350 -13.26 -21.36 8.64
N PRO A 351 -13.58 -22.31 7.74
CA PRO A 351 -14.96 -22.80 7.57
C PRO A 351 -15.62 -23.16 8.89
N ASN A 352 -16.82 -22.64 9.09
CA ASN A 352 -17.62 -22.78 10.31
C ASN A 352 -16.97 -22.28 11.63
N ASN A 353 -15.93 -21.49 11.54
CA ASN A 353 -15.24 -20.93 12.70
C ASN A 353 -15.21 -19.40 12.64
N MET A 354 -16.19 -18.77 13.28
CA MET A 354 -16.31 -17.32 13.37
C MET A 354 -15.41 -16.77 14.46
N ASN A 355 -14.56 -15.81 14.12
CA ASN A 355 -13.85 -14.98 15.09
C ASN A 355 -14.74 -13.79 15.45
N THR A 356 -15.14 -13.70 16.71
CA THR A 356 -16.03 -12.67 17.25
C THR A 356 -15.31 -11.75 18.25
N SER A 357 -13.98 -11.64 18.13
CA SER A 357 -13.18 -10.82 19.05
C SER A 357 -13.46 -9.32 18.93
N ARG A 358 -13.91 -8.86 17.75
CA ARG A 358 -14.22 -7.45 17.47
C ARG A 358 -13.18 -6.51 18.05
N SER A 359 -11.96 -6.62 17.54
CA SER A 359 -10.82 -5.86 18.06
C SER A 359 -10.70 -4.50 17.40
N THR A 360 -10.41 -3.50 18.23
CA THR A 360 -10.14 -2.12 17.80
C THR A 360 -8.72 -1.75 18.15
N SER A 361 -8.07 -0.95 17.29
CA SER A 361 -6.81 -0.29 17.60
C SER A 361 -6.78 1.11 17.02
N ALA A 362 -6.13 2.03 17.73
CA ALA A 362 -5.87 3.37 17.27
C ALA A 362 -4.42 3.74 17.58
N GLU A 363 -3.78 4.41 16.63
CA GLU A 363 -2.43 4.94 16.75
C GLU A 363 -2.43 6.40 16.29
N PHE A 364 -1.74 7.23 17.02
CA PHE A 364 -1.57 8.63 16.74
C PHE A 364 -0.10 8.99 16.90
N ASP A 365 0.47 9.59 15.87
CA ASP A 365 1.83 10.11 15.88
C ASP A 365 1.86 11.55 15.41
N ARG A 366 2.61 12.38 16.12
CA ARG A 366 2.86 13.78 15.76
C ARG A 366 4.35 14.09 15.83
N THR A 367 4.86 14.67 14.76
CA THR A 367 6.21 15.22 14.69
C THR A 367 6.16 16.70 14.41
N LEU A 368 6.92 17.49 15.15
CA LEU A 368 7.14 18.91 14.92
C LEU A 368 8.64 19.15 14.85
N ASN A 369 9.14 19.58 13.69
CA ASN A 369 10.53 20.00 13.51
C ASN A 369 10.57 21.51 13.29
N GLN A 370 11.49 22.18 13.98
CA GLN A 370 11.72 23.60 13.89
C GLN A 370 13.18 23.86 13.56
N THR A 371 13.44 24.73 12.60
CA THR A 371 14.81 25.13 12.27
C THR A 371 14.85 26.65 12.11
N TYR A 372 15.77 27.27 12.80
CA TYR A 372 16.00 28.73 12.71
C TYR A 372 17.44 28.98 12.32
N ASN A 373 17.63 29.68 11.19
CA ASN A 373 18.96 29.95 10.62
C ASN A 373 19.18 31.46 10.54
N ALA A 374 20.38 31.87 10.88
CA ALA A 374 20.90 33.22 10.62
C ALA A 374 22.23 33.10 9.89
N VAL A 375 22.31 33.60 8.66
CA VAL A 375 23.52 33.54 7.83
C VAL A 375 23.93 34.95 7.42
N LEU A 376 25.10 35.38 7.85
CA LEU A 376 25.72 36.65 7.47
C LEU A 376 26.76 36.37 6.41
N ASN A 377 26.59 36.94 5.22
CA ASN A 377 27.51 36.87 4.10
C ASN A 377 28.15 38.23 3.86
N TYR A 378 29.48 38.25 3.71
CA TYR A 378 30.24 39.43 3.38
C TYR A 378 31.07 39.20 2.12
N ASP A 379 30.75 39.92 1.07
CA ASP A 379 31.40 39.87 -0.23
C ASP A 379 32.02 41.23 -0.54
N TYR A 380 33.37 41.31 -0.62
CA TYR A 380 34.07 42.55 -0.80
C TYR A 380 35.21 42.42 -1.79
N GLN A 381 35.21 43.30 -2.78
CA GLN A 381 36.31 43.46 -3.74
C GLN A 381 37.36 44.39 -3.13
N ILE A 382 38.48 43.82 -2.64
CA ILE A 382 39.54 44.57 -2.00
C ILE A 382 40.35 45.35 -3.03
N THR A 383 40.79 44.69 -4.09
CA THR A 383 41.46 45.27 -5.26
C THR A 383 40.90 44.65 -6.54
N LYS A 384 41.41 45.04 -7.71
CA LYS A 384 40.97 44.43 -9.00
C LYS A 384 41.24 42.91 -9.04
N ASP A 385 42.27 42.46 -8.32
CA ASP A 385 42.76 41.07 -8.33
C ASP A 385 42.44 40.31 -7.04
N HIS A 386 41.90 40.97 -5.98
CA HIS A 386 41.62 40.37 -4.70
C HIS A 386 40.16 40.53 -4.27
N TYR A 387 39.49 39.42 -4.12
CA TYR A 387 38.12 39.31 -3.64
C TYR A 387 38.07 38.57 -2.32
N LEU A 388 37.31 39.08 -1.37
CA LEU A 388 37.05 38.44 -0.06
C LEU A 388 35.58 37.99 -0.05
N ALA A 389 35.39 36.70 0.21
CA ALA A 389 34.07 36.15 0.56
C ALA A 389 34.18 35.53 1.97
N ALA A 390 33.34 35.97 2.88
CA ALA A 390 33.25 35.45 4.24
C ALA A 390 31.80 35.12 4.62
N MET A 391 31.61 34.05 5.37
CA MET A 391 30.29 33.65 5.84
C MET A 391 30.34 33.29 7.32
N LEU A 392 29.34 33.75 8.07
CA LEU A 392 29.10 33.34 9.46
C LEU A 392 27.67 32.86 9.54
N GLY A 393 27.49 31.60 9.98
CA GLY A 393 26.18 30.96 10.13
C GLY A 393 25.88 30.53 11.55
N PHE A 394 24.63 30.65 11.92
CA PHE A 394 24.05 30.08 13.15
C PHE A 394 22.82 29.27 12.76
N GLU A 395 22.68 28.06 13.32
CA GLU A 395 21.52 27.21 13.19
C GLU A 395 21.05 26.73 14.55
N TYR A 396 19.76 26.80 14.79
CA TYR A 396 19.08 26.12 15.88
C TYR A 396 18.07 25.14 15.28
N TYR A 397 18.17 23.89 15.69
CA TYR A 397 17.24 22.82 15.28
C TYR A 397 16.61 22.17 16.52
N ASP A 398 15.31 22.04 16.50
CA ASP A 398 14.52 21.31 17.50
C ASP A 398 13.57 20.34 16.82
N ALA A 399 13.51 19.11 17.34
CA ALA A 399 12.64 18.05 16.85
C ALA A 399 11.87 17.46 18.03
N TYR A 400 10.55 17.54 17.94
CA TYR A 400 9.64 16.98 18.92
C TYR A 400 8.77 15.92 18.27
N GLN A 401 8.73 14.71 18.87
CA GLN A 401 7.84 13.64 18.46
C GLN A 401 7.06 13.13 19.66
N LYS A 402 5.77 12.94 19.47
CA LYS A 402 4.86 12.35 20.44
C LYS A 402 3.88 11.44 19.72
N GLY A 403 3.70 10.23 20.25
CA GLY A 403 2.69 9.29 19.79
C GLY A 403 2.08 8.54 20.95
N PHE A 404 0.97 7.90 20.67
CA PHE A 404 0.35 6.91 21.54
C PHE A 404 -0.37 5.88 20.68
N ASN A 405 -0.49 4.69 21.19
CA ASN A 405 -1.34 3.65 20.64
C ASN A 405 -2.23 3.08 21.73
N ALA A 406 -3.39 2.58 21.32
CA ALA A 406 -4.32 1.89 22.19
C ALA A 406 -4.99 0.77 21.40
N SER A 407 -5.33 -0.32 22.08
CA SER A 407 -6.08 -1.42 21.48
C SER A 407 -6.97 -2.08 22.51
N GLY A 408 -8.09 -2.62 22.05
CA GLY A 408 -9.02 -3.36 22.85
C GLY A 408 -9.74 -4.44 22.03
N SER A 409 -10.56 -5.23 22.67
CA SER A 409 -11.37 -6.25 22.02
C SER A 409 -12.66 -6.48 22.82
N GLY A 410 -13.67 -7.05 22.15
CA GLY A 410 -14.95 -7.35 22.81
C GLY A 410 -16.02 -6.30 22.57
N ALA A 411 -15.91 -5.52 21.48
CA ALA A 411 -16.99 -4.62 21.08
C ALA A 411 -18.35 -5.36 21.04
N PRO A 412 -19.44 -4.73 21.47
CA PRO A 412 -20.74 -5.42 21.62
C PRO A 412 -21.34 -5.83 20.28
N THR A 413 -21.09 -5.09 19.22
CA THR A 413 -21.60 -5.37 17.86
C THR A 413 -20.57 -5.01 16.81
N ASP A 414 -20.82 -5.37 15.55
CA ASP A 414 -20.03 -4.98 14.38
C ASP A 414 -20.16 -3.49 14.01
N ASP A 415 -21.08 -2.75 14.62
CA ASP A 415 -21.36 -1.36 14.32
C ASP A 415 -20.56 -0.36 15.18
N PHE A 416 -20.07 -0.82 16.34
CA PHE A 416 -19.35 0.01 17.31
C PHE A 416 -17.89 -0.41 17.43
N GLY A 417 -17.05 0.27 16.65
CA GLY A 417 -15.61 0.05 16.62
C GLY A 417 -14.79 1.00 17.50
N ASP A 418 -15.42 1.76 18.37
CA ASP A 418 -14.75 2.70 19.25
C ASP A 418 -14.03 2.01 20.40
N LEU A 419 -12.82 2.47 20.72
CA LEU A 419 -12.01 1.95 21.84
C LEU A 419 -12.71 2.00 23.19
N GLN A 420 -13.64 2.94 23.40
CA GLN A 420 -14.40 3.03 24.67
C GLN A 420 -15.34 1.84 24.90
N PHE A 421 -15.61 1.04 23.88
CA PHE A 421 -16.51 -0.13 23.95
C PHE A 421 -15.76 -1.46 23.85
N THR A 422 -14.42 -1.43 23.81
CA THR A 422 -13.57 -2.62 23.66
C THR A 422 -12.68 -2.87 24.88
#